data_88e34aa1ca753a346e296fa35b633ba2
#
_entry.id   88e34aa1ca753a346e296fa35b633ba2
#
_cell.length_a   1.000
_cell.length_b   1.000
_cell.length_c   1.000
_cell.angle_alpha   90.00
_cell.angle_beta   90.00
_cell.angle_gamma   90.00
#
_symmetry.space_group_name_H-M   'P 1'
#
loop_
_entity.id
_entity.type
_entity.pdbx_description
1 polymer ?
#
loop_
_entity_poly.entity_id
_entity_poly.type
_entity_poly.pdbx_seq_one_letter_code
_entity_poly.pdbx_strand_id
1 'polypeptide(L)'
;MDEHPNVAILRRLSDQMNAGMDAGSIEAIMDEGLADDVEWHEIGRAEPTIGKAAMKERVAAGFGDTEIKAEEHDTIANDTHAVQLMNVTARRGDKTLQYRTAEIFHMKDGKITARWAFSDDTAAIMEFFS
;
A
#
# COMPACT_ATOMS: atom_id res chain seq x y z
N MET A 1 24.04 7.12 9.41
CA MET A 1 23.67 5.72 9.54
C MET A 1 22.85 5.35 8.31
N ASP A 2 23.22 4.27 7.66
CA ASP A 2 22.59 3.88 6.41
C ASP A 2 21.21 3.29 6.66
N GLU A 3 20.28 3.66 5.80
CA GLU A 3 18.93 3.16 5.81
C GLU A 3 18.91 1.68 5.36
N HIS A 4 18.10 0.85 6.01
CA HIS A 4 17.95 -0.55 5.59
C HIS A 4 17.41 -0.60 4.16
N PRO A 5 17.91 -1.50 3.29
CA PRO A 5 17.44 -1.59 1.89
C PRO A 5 15.93 -1.73 1.74
N ASN A 6 15.27 -2.46 2.65
CA ASN A 6 13.81 -2.62 2.59
C ASN A 6 13.06 -1.31 2.87
N VAL A 7 13.61 -0.40 3.65
CA VAL A 7 13.03 0.94 3.83
C VAL A 7 13.05 1.70 2.50
N ALA A 8 14.16 1.65 1.78
CA ALA A 8 14.29 2.31 0.50
C ALA A 8 13.30 1.76 -0.54
N ILE A 9 13.11 0.44 -0.56
CA ILE A 9 12.16 -0.22 -1.47
C ILE A 9 10.74 0.28 -1.20
N LEU A 10 10.30 0.26 0.06
CA LEU A 10 8.94 0.69 0.41
C LEU A 10 8.72 2.18 0.14
N ARG A 11 9.70 3.00 0.44
CA ARG A 11 9.62 4.44 0.20
C ARG A 11 9.50 4.74 -1.30
N ARG A 12 10.29 4.05 -2.11
CA ARG A 12 10.22 4.18 -3.56
C ARG A 12 8.84 3.77 -4.11
N LEU A 13 8.27 2.67 -3.61
CA LEU A 13 6.94 2.23 -4.02
C LEU A 13 5.87 3.27 -3.68
N SER A 14 5.91 3.81 -2.45
CA SER A 14 4.97 4.85 -2.01
C SER A 14 5.09 6.12 -2.85
N ASP A 15 6.31 6.58 -3.09
CA ASP A 15 6.55 7.80 -3.87
C ASP A 15 6.03 7.66 -5.30
N GLN A 16 6.24 6.52 -5.91
CA GLN A 16 5.80 6.25 -7.27
C GLN A 16 4.26 6.14 -7.35
N MET A 17 3.64 5.51 -6.37
CA MET A 17 2.17 5.44 -6.31
C MET A 17 1.55 6.82 -6.14
N ASN A 18 2.14 7.67 -5.29
CA ASN A 18 1.67 9.05 -5.09
C ASN A 18 1.86 9.94 -6.32
N ALA A 19 2.82 9.62 -7.17
CA ALA A 19 3.09 10.39 -8.39
C ALA A 19 2.01 10.19 -9.48
N GLY A 20 1.06 9.28 -9.28
CA GLY A 20 -0.03 9.07 -10.23
C GLY A 20 0.43 8.43 -11.53
N MET A 21 1.19 7.36 -11.43
CA MET A 21 1.77 6.68 -12.60
C MET A 21 0.72 6.00 -13.47
N ASP A 22 1.06 5.83 -14.74
CA ASP A 22 0.21 5.08 -15.67
C ASP A 22 0.21 3.57 -15.36
N ALA A 23 -0.72 2.84 -15.99
CA ALA A 23 -0.90 1.41 -15.73
C ALA A 23 0.37 0.58 -16.00
N GLY A 24 1.14 0.91 -17.04
CA GLY A 24 2.37 0.19 -17.35
C GLY A 24 3.44 0.38 -16.29
N SER A 25 3.58 1.60 -15.77
CA SER A 25 4.54 1.91 -14.71
C SER A 25 4.15 1.22 -13.40
N ILE A 26 2.85 1.18 -13.07
CA ILE A 26 2.34 0.49 -11.89
C ILE A 26 2.64 -1.02 -11.99
N GLU A 27 2.41 -1.61 -13.16
CA GLU A 27 2.71 -3.01 -13.39
C GLU A 27 4.19 -3.34 -13.16
N ALA A 28 5.08 -2.48 -13.70
CA ALA A 28 6.53 -2.66 -13.53
C ALA A 28 6.95 -2.60 -12.06
N ILE A 29 6.34 -1.69 -11.27
CA ILE A 29 6.61 -1.59 -9.83
C ILE A 29 6.16 -2.85 -9.11
N MET A 30 4.98 -3.36 -9.44
CA MET A 30 4.46 -4.57 -8.82
C MET A 30 5.35 -5.78 -9.15
N ASP A 31 5.84 -5.87 -10.38
CA ASP A 31 6.77 -6.92 -10.77
C ASP A 31 8.08 -6.85 -9.99
N GLU A 32 8.57 -5.63 -9.72
CA GLU A 32 9.81 -5.42 -8.98
C GLU A 32 9.63 -5.66 -7.47
N GLY A 33 8.52 -5.18 -6.90
CA GLY A 33 8.34 -5.09 -5.45
C GLY A 33 7.50 -6.18 -4.81
N LEU A 34 6.70 -6.94 -5.58
CA LEU A 34 5.82 -7.96 -5.02
C LEU A 34 6.30 -9.37 -5.40
N ALA A 35 6.21 -10.29 -4.45
CA ALA A 35 6.40 -11.72 -4.73
C ALA A 35 5.22 -12.24 -5.57
N ASP A 36 5.45 -13.31 -6.34
CA ASP A 36 4.41 -13.87 -7.20
C ASP A 36 3.18 -14.36 -6.43
N ASP A 37 3.38 -14.83 -5.21
CA ASP A 37 2.35 -15.36 -4.31
C ASP A 37 1.98 -14.37 -3.19
N VAL A 38 2.18 -13.09 -3.39
CA VAL A 38 1.93 -12.06 -2.37
C VAL A 38 0.53 -12.16 -1.78
N GLU A 39 0.43 -11.97 -0.47
CA GLU A 39 -0.82 -11.96 0.28
C GLU A 39 -1.09 -10.53 0.77
N TRP A 40 -2.11 -9.90 0.23
CA TRP A 40 -2.37 -8.48 0.48
C TRP A 40 -3.70 -8.30 1.20
N HIS A 41 -3.64 -7.86 2.46
CA HIS A 41 -4.81 -7.61 3.30
C HIS A 41 -5.15 -6.13 3.28
N GLU A 42 -6.33 -5.81 2.77
CA GLU A 42 -6.84 -4.44 2.77
C GLU A 42 -7.61 -4.15 4.05
N ILE A 43 -7.58 -2.88 4.47
CA ILE A 43 -8.33 -2.43 5.64
C ILE A 43 -9.82 -2.69 5.44
N GLY A 44 -10.44 -3.34 6.43
CA GLY A 44 -11.88 -3.59 6.42
C GLY A 44 -12.33 -4.78 5.59
N ARG A 45 -11.42 -5.49 4.94
CA ARG A 45 -11.77 -6.71 4.18
C ARG A 45 -11.33 -7.95 4.93
N ALA A 46 -12.24 -8.92 5.01
CA ALA A 46 -11.97 -10.17 5.73
C ALA A 46 -10.97 -11.06 4.98
N GLU A 47 -11.02 -11.05 3.66
CA GLU A 47 -10.18 -11.93 2.84
C GLU A 47 -9.10 -11.15 2.10
N PRO A 48 -7.88 -11.69 2.02
CA PRO A 48 -6.80 -11.04 1.27
C PRO A 48 -6.94 -11.22 -0.24
N THR A 49 -6.27 -10.33 -0.98
CA THR A 49 -5.99 -10.56 -2.39
C THR A 49 -4.72 -11.38 -2.48
N ILE A 50 -4.76 -12.53 -3.15
CA ILE A 50 -3.63 -13.45 -3.23
C ILE A 50 -3.07 -13.53 -4.64
N GLY A 51 -1.76 -13.31 -4.74
CA GLY A 51 -1.02 -13.40 -5.98
C GLY A 51 -0.85 -12.07 -6.69
N LYS A 52 0.29 -11.94 -7.36
CA LYS A 52 0.64 -10.71 -8.10
C LYS A 52 -0.38 -10.42 -9.20
N ALA A 53 -0.85 -11.45 -9.91
CA ALA A 53 -1.84 -11.27 -10.99
C ALA A 53 -3.14 -10.67 -10.46
N ALA A 54 -3.63 -11.18 -9.32
CA ALA A 54 -4.84 -10.65 -8.69
C ALA A 54 -4.63 -9.21 -8.21
N MET A 55 -3.44 -8.90 -7.71
CA MET A 55 -3.09 -7.53 -7.32
C MET A 55 -3.12 -6.58 -8.51
N LYS A 56 -2.59 -7.00 -9.64
CA LYS A 56 -2.62 -6.18 -10.87
C LYS A 56 -4.06 -5.89 -11.31
N GLU A 57 -4.94 -6.89 -11.24
CA GLU A 57 -6.36 -6.70 -11.55
C GLU A 57 -7.01 -5.73 -10.56
N ARG A 58 -6.69 -5.88 -9.27
CA ARG A 58 -7.25 -5.01 -8.22
C ARG A 58 -6.84 -3.56 -8.42
N VAL A 59 -5.56 -3.31 -8.74
CA VAL A 59 -5.04 -1.96 -8.98
C VAL A 59 -5.60 -1.39 -10.29
N ALA A 60 -5.73 -2.21 -11.34
CA ALA A 60 -6.31 -1.78 -12.60
C ALA A 60 -7.77 -1.37 -12.46
N ALA A 61 -8.54 -2.05 -11.58
CA ALA A 61 -9.91 -1.65 -11.27
C ALA A 61 -9.98 -0.29 -10.57
N GLY A 62 -8.92 0.06 -9.83
CA GLY A 62 -8.79 1.35 -9.18
C GLY A 62 -9.79 1.58 -8.05
N PHE A 63 -9.93 2.85 -7.68
CA PHE A 63 -10.85 3.29 -6.64
C PHE A 63 -11.96 4.20 -7.22
N GLY A 64 -12.24 4.05 -8.52
CA GLY A 64 -13.21 4.89 -9.21
C GLY A 64 -12.76 6.34 -9.28
N ASP A 65 -13.60 7.24 -8.79
CA ASP A 65 -13.34 8.68 -8.76
C ASP A 65 -12.66 9.13 -7.46
N THR A 66 -12.18 8.18 -6.64
CA THR A 66 -11.52 8.48 -5.38
C THR A 66 -10.03 8.71 -5.61
N GLU A 67 -9.52 9.85 -5.17
CA GLU A 67 -8.10 10.16 -5.15
C GLU A 67 -7.53 9.82 -3.77
N ILE A 68 -6.42 9.08 -3.74
CA ILE A 68 -5.77 8.69 -2.50
C ILE A 68 -4.32 9.16 -2.52
N LYS A 69 -3.91 9.89 -1.48
CA LYS A 69 -2.53 10.30 -1.25
C LYS A 69 -2.08 9.77 0.10
N ALA A 70 -0.95 9.10 0.12
CA ALA A 70 -0.36 8.58 1.34
C ALA A 70 1.00 9.22 1.57
N GLU A 71 1.14 9.91 2.70
CA GLU A 71 2.39 10.58 3.08
C GLU A 71 3.08 9.73 4.14
N GLU A 72 4.34 9.38 3.89
CA GLU A 72 5.12 8.62 4.85
C GLU A 72 5.44 9.47 6.08
N HIS A 73 5.09 8.94 7.27
CA HIS A 73 5.51 9.50 8.54
C HIS A 73 6.85 8.89 8.98
N ASP A 74 6.97 7.57 8.88
CA ASP A 74 8.21 6.85 9.18
C ASP A 74 8.14 5.44 8.59
N THR A 75 9.30 4.83 8.36
CA THR A 75 9.41 3.45 7.91
C THR A 75 10.57 2.78 8.64
N ILE A 76 10.31 1.62 9.23
CA ILE A 76 11.26 0.82 9.99
C ILE A 76 11.31 -0.56 9.35
N ALA A 77 12.51 -1.11 9.14
CA ALA A 77 12.62 -2.42 8.50
C ALA A 77 13.84 -3.19 8.98
N ASN A 78 13.71 -4.51 8.86
CA ASN A 78 14.83 -5.45 8.90
C ASN A 78 14.73 -6.35 7.66
N ASP A 79 15.49 -7.43 7.62
CA ASP A 79 15.55 -8.29 6.44
C ASP A 79 14.23 -8.98 6.13
N THR A 80 13.38 -9.22 7.12
CA THR A 80 12.17 -10.03 6.98
C THR A 80 10.87 -9.26 7.21
N HIS A 81 10.92 -8.10 7.84
CA HIS A 81 9.72 -7.32 8.20
C HIS A 81 9.96 -5.83 8.00
N ALA A 82 8.86 -5.13 7.72
CA ALA A 82 8.88 -3.68 7.72
C ALA A 82 7.56 -3.15 8.28
N VAL A 83 7.63 -1.97 8.89
CA VAL A 83 6.44 -1.22 9.34
C VAL A 83 6.53 0.16 8.73
N GLN A 84 5.49 0.55 8.01
CA GLN A 84 5.40 1.88 7.41
C GLN A 84 4.22 2.62 8.02
N LEU A 85 4.50 3.79 8.60
CA LEU A 85 3.49 4.66 9.20
C LEU A 85 3.13 5.73 8.20
N MET A 86 1.84 5.82 7.84
CA MET A 86 1.37 6.71 6.79
C MET A 86 0.28 7.65 7.29
N ASN A 87 0.27 8.87 6.78
CA ASN A 87 -0.85 9.79 6.87
C ASN A 87 -1.54 9.78 5.51
N VAL A 88 -2.81 9.41 5.49
CA VAL A 88 -3.55 9.19 4.25
C VAL A 88 -4.67 10.20 4.11
N THR A 89 -4.83 10.73 2.91
CA THR A 89 -5.96 11.59 2.54
C THR A 89 -6.67 10.96 1.35
N ALA A 90 -7.97 10.73 1.49
CA ALA A 90 -8.82 10.23 0.42
C ALA A 90 -9.87 11.29 0.08
N ARG A 91 -10.09 11.53 -1.21
CA ARG A 91 -11.07 12.51 -1.69
C ARG A 91 -11.97 11.88 -2.74
N ARG A 92 -13.27 12.12 -2.56
CA ARG A 92 -14.29 11.70 -3.52
C ARG A 92 -15.33 12.81 -3.64
N GLY A 93 -15.32 13.54 -4.78
CA GLY A 93 -16.19 14.69 -4.94
C GLY A 93 -15.84 15.77 -3.92
N ASP A 94 -16.83 16.17 -3.11
CA ASP A 94 -16.66 17.14 -2.03
C ASP A 94 -16.33 16.49 -0.67
N LYS A 95 -16.21 15.17 -0.63
CA LYS A 95 -15.90 14.43 0.59
C LYS A 95 -14.40 14.23 0.71
N THR A 96 -13.88 14.44 1.92
CA THR A 96 -12.47 14.20 2.24
C THR A 96 -12.39 13.42 3.54
N LEU A 97 -11.55 12.39 3.55
CA LEU A 97 -11.25 11.62 4.74
C LEU A 97 -9.74 11.64 4.98
N GLN A 98 -9.34 11.94 6.20
CA GLN A 98 -7.94 11.84 6.64
C GLN A 98 -7.84 10.78 7.73
N TYR A 99 -6.87 9.89 7.59
CA TYR A 99 -6.63 8.84 8.58
C TYR A 99 -5.17 8.44 8.58
N ARG A 100 -4.76 7.72 9.61
CA ARG A 100 -3.40 7.21 9.75
C ARG A 100 -3.42 5.70 9.66
N THR A 101 -2.36 5.15 9.06
CA THR A 101 -2.19 3.70 8.98
C THR A 101 -0.85 3.27 9.53
N ALA A 102 -0.83 2.04 10.05
CA ALA A 102 0.38 1.28 10.27
C ALA A 102 0.30 0.08 9.33
N GLU A 103 1.23 0.00 8.38
CA GLU A 103 1.26 -1.08 7.40
C GLU A 103 2.42 -2.00 7.73
N ILE A 104 2.11 -3.28 7.89
CA ILE A 104 3.09 -4.30 8.24
C ILE A 104 3.36 -5.14 7.00
N PHE A 105 4.64 -5.27 6.65
CA PHE A 105 5.07 -6.03 5.48
C PHE A 105 5.95 -7.20 5.91
N HIS A 106 5.72 -8.36 5.31
CA HIS A 106 6.69 -9.44 5.30
C HIS A 106 7.51 -9.30 4.03
N MET A 107 8.83 -9.40 4.17
CA MET A 107 9.78 -9.21 3.08
C MET A 107 10.64 -10.44 2.90
N LYS A 108 10.98 -10.75 1.66
CA LYS A 108 11.94 -11.80 1.32
C LYS A 108 12.67 -11.40 0.04
N ASP A 109 13.99 -11.37 0.11
CA ASP A 109 14.85 -11.02 -1.03
C ASP A 109 14.45 -9.71 -1.71
N GLY A 110 14.07 -8.72 -0.90
CA GLY A 110 13.70 -7.40 -1.40
C GLY A 110 12.31 -7.31 -1.99
N LYS A 111 11.47 -8.34 -1.79
CA LYS A 111 10.08 -8.34 -2.28
C LYS A 111 9.10 -8.49 -1.13
N ILE A 112 7.92 -7.89 -1.30
CA ILE A 112 6.83 -8.03 -0.34
C ILE A 112 6.15 -9.37 -0.56
N THR A 113 6.10 -10.20 0.49
CA THR A 113 5.40 -11.50 0.45
C THR A 113 4.03 -11.44 1.09
N ALA A 114 3.83 -10.51 2.02
CA ALA A 114 2.52 -10.28 2.65
C ALA A 114 2.45 -8.86 3.18
N ARG A 115 1.23 -8.32 3.26
CA ARG A 115 0.99 -6.98 3.80
C ARG A 115 -0.32 -6.94 4.57
N TRP A 116 -0.27 -6.35 5.76
CA TRP A 116 -1.45 -6.01 6.57
C TRP A 116 -1.46 -4.51 6.81
N ALA A 117 -2.65 -3.91 6.86
CA ALA A 117 -2.79 -2.50 7.20
C ALA A 117 -3.79 -2.34 8.34
N PHE A 118 -3.46 -1.46 9.25
CA PHE A 118 -4.30 -1.09 10.39
C PHE A 118 -4.47 0.43 10.40
N SER A 119 -5.63 0.89 10.82
CA SER A 119 -5.92 2.32 10.81
C SER A 119 -6.41 2.78 12.20
N ASP A 120 -6.36 4.09 12.39
CA ASP A 120 -6.89 4.71 13.62
C ASP A 120 -8.42 4.91 13.57
N ASP A 121 -9.06 4.71 12.40
CA ASP A 121 -10.52 4.81 12.27
C ASP A 121 -11.05 3.95 11.13
N THR A 122 -11.05 2.65 11.34
CA THR A 122 -11.51 1.69 10.33
C THR A 122 -12.98 1.90 9.97
N ALA A 123 -13.83 2.25 10.92
CA ALA A 123 -15.25 2.48 10.67
C ALA A 123 -15.47 3.64 9.69
N ALA A 124 -14.74 4.74 9.85
CA ALA A 124 -14.82 5.88 8.94
C ALA A 124 -14.33 5.52 7.54
N ILE A 125 -13.28 4.72 7.45
CA ILE A 125 -12.75 4.23 6.16
C ILE A 125 -13.81 3.40 5.44
N MET A 126 -14.42 2.45 6.13
CA MET A 126 -15.44 1.59 5.55
C MET A 126 -16.66 2.39 5.07
N GLU A 127 -17.09 3.37 5.85
CA GLU A 127 -18.19 4.25 5.47
C GLU A 127 -17.84 5.08 4.23
N PHE A 128 -16.65 5.66 4.19
CA PHE A 128 -16.20 6.51 3.08
C PHE A 128 -16.15 5.73 1.75
N PHE A 129 -15.67 4.49 1.77
CA PHE A 129 -15.51 3.67 0.58
C PHE A 129 -16.73 2.78 0.26
N SER A 130 -17.78 2.88 1.05
CA SER A 130 -19.01 2.11 0.80
C SER A 130 -19.80 2.61 -0.40
#